data_abbdea7642e515a6bde0850a6ba58d0c
#
_entry.id   abbdea7642e515a6bde0850a6ba58d0c
#
_cell.length_a   1.000
_cell.length_b   1.000
_cell.length_c   1.000
_cell.angle_alpha   90.00
_cell.angle_beta   90.00
_cell.angle_gamma   90.00
#
_symmetry.space_group_name_H-M   'P 1'
#
loop_
_entity.id
_entity.type
_entity.pdbx_description
1 polymer ?
#
loop_
_entity_poly.entity_id
_entity_poly.type
_entity_poly.pdbx_seq_one_letter_code
_entity_poly.pdbx_strand_id
1 'polypeptide(L)'
;MARRKKKEDKSDDLFDDGRMKALEATLNDLTKKFGDGTIVRLGDAAHMNVDTIPTGSLTTDIALGVGGVPKGRIVEIYGPESSGKTTFCLHIIREAQIRGGLCAFVDMEHALDPKYAATLGVDVEKLYVSQPDTGEQALEITEALVRSGALDVVIVDSVAALVPRAEIEGEMGDSHVGLQARLMSQALRKLSGAIKQSNVTVLFTNQLREKIGVMFGCFQYNSRVVLADGTTATIGDIVTGRKQAEVLSFNVETGVIEPKPIVNWFNNGETDRFLRFTVAKADGGVHTFDCTPNHLLLSEHGYEEAGQLAVGQRLITVVNAAEMVPAGAPIATTTYLPAPMEILSIEDAPRQNDMRRFDIEVEGNHCYVVDGVVVHNSPETTTGGRALKFYASVRLDIRRIQSIKQGGEIIGNRTRIKVKKNKVAPPFREAEFDIMFYQGGVSKSGEIVDLGTDIGLIEKRGAFYRYKDELLGQGRENTKTFLMENPEIAAELEDGIRQHFGLPSLAGVPGEVKPTGLSSSGDDDDDDLGADDD
;
A
#
# COMPACT_ATOMS: atom_id res chain seq x y z
N MET A 1 68.20 -32.00 -3.72
CA MET A 1 66.96 -31.16 -3.44
C MET A 1 66.63 -30.40 -4.67
N ALA A 2 65.62 -30.87 -5.47
CA ALA A 2 65.22 -30.27 -6.73
C ALA A 2 64.03 -29.36 -6.51
N ARG A 3 64.18 -28.07 -6.80
CA ARG A 3 63.16 -27.07 -6.80
C ARG A 3 62.17 -27.34 -7.96
N ARG A 4 60.97 -27.84 -7.66
CA ARG A 4 59.82 -27.85 -8.60
C ARG A 4 59.33 -26.41 -8.82
N LYS A 5 59.59 -25.81 -9.98
CA LYS A 5 58.96 -24.61 -10.48
C LYS A 5 57.49 -24.92 -10.78
N LYS A 6 56.57 -24.23 -10.09
CA LYS A 6 55.16 -24.20 -10.40
C LYS A 6 54.99 -23.52 -11.76
N LYS A 7 54.53 -24.25 -12.77
CA LYS A 7 54.01 -23.68 -14.03
C LYS A 7 52.66 -23.03 -13.68
N GLU A 8 52.62 -21.72 -13.59
CA GLU A 8 51.37 -20.97 -13.56
C GLU A 8 50.67 -21.10 -14.93
N ASP A 9 49.39 -21.33 -14.82
CA ASP A 9 48.48 -21.67 -15.90
C ASP A 9 48.24 -20.44 -16.80
N LYS A 10 49.02 -20.32 -17.90
CA LYS A 10 48.84 -19.33 -18.96
C LYS A 10 47.64 -19.62 -19.88
N SER A 11 46.92 -20.73 -19.65
CA SER A 11 45.76 -21.11 -20.49
C SER A 11 44.51 -20.35 -20.14
N ASP A 12 44.27 -19.97 -18.88
CA ASP A 12 43.07 -19.26 -18.46
C ASP A 12 43.04 -17.79 -18.94
N ASP A 13 44.18 -17.10 -18.93
CA ASP A 13 44.29 -15.71 -19.41
C ASP A 13 44.02 -15.57 -20.92
N LEU A 14 44.41 -16.56 -21.73
CA LEU A 14 44.19 -16.53 -23.19
C LEU A 14 42.74 -16.86 -23.60
N PHE A 15 42.07 -17.69 -22.78
CA PHE A 15 40.63 -17.97 -23.01
C PHE A 15 39.77 -16.76 -22.63
N ASP A 16 40.15 -15.99 -21.62
CA ASP A 16 39.44 -14.81 -21.17
C ASP A 16 39.57 -13.66 -22.18
N ASP A 17 40.75 -13.44 -22.77
CA ASP A 17 41.01 -12.39 -23.75
C ASP A 17 40.25 -12.65 -25.10
N GLY A 18 40.11 -13.90 -25.53
CA GLY A 18 39.33 -14.27 -26.70
C GLY A 18 37.83 -14.08 -26.51
N ARG A 19 37.32 -14.41 -25.32
CA ARG A 19 35.91 -14.21 -24.96
C ARG A 19 35.56 -12.73 -24.83
N MET A 20 36.43 -11.92 -24.23
CA MET A 20 36.26 -10.49 -24.13
C MET A 20 36.24 -9.80 -25.49
N LYS A 21 37.16 -10.13 -26.40
CA LYS A 21 37.15 -9.59 -27.77
C LYS A 21 35.91 -9.95 -28.59
N ALA A 22 35.41 -11.19 -28.43
CA ALA A 22 34.17 -11.62 -29.08
C ALA A 22 32.96 -10.87 -28.50
N LEU A 23 32.92 -10.64 -27.19
CA LEU A 23 31.87 -9.86 -26.55
C LEU A 23 31.90 -8.40 -26.99
N GLU A 24 33.08 -7.75 -27.02
CA GLU A 24 33.25 -6.36 -27.48
C GLU A 24 32.81 -6.18 -28.94
N ALA A 25 33.17 -7.11 -29.83
CA ALA A 25 32.69 -7.10 -31.21
C ALA A 25 31.15 -7.16 -31.28
N THR A 26 30.55 -8.06 -30.50
CA THR A 26 29.08 -8.19 -30.42
C THR A 26 28.44 -6.93 -29.85
N LEU A 27 29.00 -6.33 -28.78
CA LEU A 27 28.51 -5.08 -28.21
C LEU A 27 28.56 -3.93 -29.22
N ASN A 28 29.66 -3.81 -29.98
CA ASN A 28 29.80 -2.82 -31.02
C ASN A 28 28.77 -3.00 -32.17
N ASP A 29 28.50 -4.23 -32.57
CA ASP A 29 27.49 -4.52 -33.57
C ASP A 29 26.08 -4.22 -33.09
N LEU A 30 25.77 -4.52 -31.83
CA LEU A 30 24.49 -4.17 -31.19
C LEU A 30 24.33 -2.67 -31.07
N THR A 31 25.36 -1.94 -30.66
CA THR A 31 25.35 -0.47 -30.59
C THR A 31 25.12 0.16 -31.96
N LYS A 32 25.79 -0.35 -33.02
CA LYS A 32 25.54 0.12 -34.40
C LYS A 32 24.11 -0.16 -34.88
N LYS A 33 23.53 -1.29 -34.48
CA LYS A 33 22.20 -1.71 -34.96
C LYS A 33 21.06 -1.04 -34.17
N PHE A 34 21.22 -0.82 -32.88
CA PHE A 34 20.15 -0.40 -31.98
C PHE A 34 20.41 0.95 -31.27
N GLY A 35 21.59 1.56 -31.50
CA GLY A 35 21.98 2.83 -30.88
C GLY A 35 22.77 2.68 -29.59
N ASP A 36 23.37 3.82 -29.14
CA ASP A 36 24.12 3.91 -27.92
C ASP A 36 23.23 3.64 -26.70
N GLY A 37 23.80 3.02 -25.65
CA GLY A 37 23.08 2.66 -24.43
C GLY A 37 22.22 1.41 -24.51
N THR A 38 22.22 0.68 -25.65
CA THR A 38 21.49 -0.59 -25.82
C THR A 38 21.94 -1.66 -24.81
N ILE A 39 23.23 -1.71 -24.53
CA ILE A 39 23.83 -2.56 -23.50
C ILE A 39 24.85 -1.74 -22.73
N VAL A 40 24.69 -1.69 -21.42
CA VAL A 40 25.62 -1.01 -20.51
C VAL A 40 26.04 -1.97 -19.39
N ARG A 41 27.23 -1.80 -18.86
CA ARG A 41 27.64 -2.54 -17.66
C ARG A 41 26.87 -1.99 -16.46
N LEU A 42 26.39 -2.86 -15.58
CA LEU A 42 25.62 -2.45 -14.40
C LEU A 42 26.39 -1.49 -13.50
N GLY A 43 27.73 -1.62 -13.42
CA GLY A 43 28.57 -0.68 -12.67
C GLY A 43 28.59 0.73 -13.27
N ASP A 44 28.52 0.86 -14.59
CA ASP A 44 28.44 2.14 -15.31
C ASP A 44 27.01 2.72 -15.23
N ALA A 45 26.01 1.85 -15.06
CA ALA A 45 24.61 2.20 -14.85
C ALA A 45 24.30 2.63 -13.40
N ALA A 46 25.20 2.43 -12.45
CA ALA A 46 25.02 2.82 -11.03
C ALA A 46 24.89 4.33 -10.82
N HIS A 47 25.18 5.14 -11.81
CA HIS A 47 24.90 6.58 -11.83
C HIS A 47 23.57 6.95 -12.47
N MET A 48 22.74 5.99 -12.85
CA MET A 48 21.36 6.27 -13.26
C MET A 48 20.54 6.58 -12.00
N ASN A 49 20.70 7.82 -11.48
CA ASN A 49 19.75 8.36 -10.52
C ASN A 49 18.35 8.23 -11.12
N VAL A 50 17.47 7.54 -10.42
CA VAL A 50 16.07 7.45 -10.84
C VAL A 50 15.45 8.82 -10.59
N ASP A 51 15.12 9.54 -11.65
CA ASP A 51 14.35 10.78 -11.54
C ASP A 51 13.02 10.49 -10.86
N THR A 52 12.65 11.32 -9.91
CA THR A 52 11.45 11.14 -9.10
C THR A 52 10.63 12.42 -9.00
N ILE A 53 9.34 12.23 -8.72
CA ILE A 53 8.42 13.30 -8.33
C ILE A 53 8.11 13.09 -6.86
N PRO A 54 8.41 14.03 -5.95
CA PRO A 54 8.05 13.94 -4.55
C PRO A 54 6.56 13.71 -4.36
N THR A 55 6.19 13.04 -3.29
CA THR A 55 4.79 12.68 -3.05
C THR A 55 4.00 13.74 -2.29
N GLY A 56 4.69 14.75 -1.77
CA GLY A 56 4.12 15.72 -0.83
C GLY A 56 4.16 15.23 0.63
N SER A 57 4.47 13.95 0.86
CA SER A 57 4.73 13.36 2.18
C SER A 57 6.19 12.95 2.27
N LEU A 58 6.92 13.58 3.19
CA LEU A 58 8.36 13.32 3.38
C LEU A 58 8.62 11.92 3.90
N THR A 59 7.78 11.42 4.81
CA THR A 59 7.85 10.03 5.31
C THR A 59 7.64 9.01 4.20
N THR A 60 6.73 9.29 3.26
CA THR A 60 6.51 8.43 2.09
C THR A 60 7.70 8.48 1.12
N ASP A 61 8.28 9.64 0.87
CA ASP A 61 9.47 9.80 0.04
C ASP A 61 10.66 8.99 0.60
N ILE A 62 10.83 9.00 1.94
CA ILE A 62 11.82 8.19 2.66
C ILE A 62 11.50 6.69 2.53
N ALA A 63 10.23 6.30 2.69
CA ALA A 63 9.82 4.90 2.55
C ALA A 63 10.03 4.36 1.12
N LEU A 64 9.84 5.21 0.10
CA LEU A 64 10.15 4.89 -1.30
C LEU A 64 11.65 4.74 -1.56
N GLY A 65 12.50 5.35 -0.75
CA GLY A 65 13.96 5.20 -0.78
C GLY A 65 14.67 5.91 -1.94
N VAL A 66 13.93 6.60 -2.80
CA VAL A 66 14.44 7.38 -3.95
C VAL A 66 13.93 8.83 -3.95
N GLY A 67 13.18 9.23 -2.91
CA GLY A 67 12.71 10.59 -2.71
C GLY A 67 11.43 10.98 -3.45
N GLY A 68 10.65 10.01 -3.91
CA GLY A 68 9.37 10.22 -4.56
C GLY A 68 8.94 9.06 -5.45
N VAL A 69 7.87 9.25 -6.23
CA VAL A 69 7.46 8.28 -7.25
C VAL A 69 8.39 8.35 -8.46
N PRO A 70 8.85 7.20 -9.00
CA PRO A 70 9.83 7.19 -10.09
C PRO A 70 9.21 7.66 -11.40
N LYS A 71 9.90 8.55 -12.13
CA LYS A 71 9.52 8.99 -13.48
C LYS A 71 9.61 7.84 -14.49
N GLY A 72 8.77 7.90 -15.51
CA GLY A 72 8.75 6.90 -16.58
C GLY A 72 8.33 5.51 -16.11
N ARG A 73 7.46 5.43 -15.10
CA ARG A 73 7.01 4.17 -14.50
C ARG A 73 5.50 4.16 -14.26
N ILE A 74 4.97 2.95 -14.11
CA ILE A 74 3.61 2.72 -13.64
C ILE A 74 3.66 2.55 -12.13
N VAL A 75 2.80 3.30 -11.43
CA VAL A 75 2.59 3.25 -9.98
C VAL A 75 1.15 2.86 -9.69
N GLU A 76 0.91 1.93 -8.80
CA GLU A 76 -0.42 1.59 -8.29
C GLU A 76 -0.56 2.06 -6.84
N ILE A 77 -1.61 2.84 -6.57
CA ILE A 77 -1.99 3.29 -5.23
C ILE A 77 -3.34 2.66 -4.93
N TYR A 78 -3.42 1.77 -3.95
CA TYR A 78 -4.65 1.05 -3.66
C TYR A 78 -4.95 1.03 -2.17
N GLY A 79 -6.22 0.89 -1.83
CA GLY A 79 -6.69 0.86 -0.45
C GLY A 79 -8.21 0.95 -0.38
N PRO A 80 -8.78 0.87 0.84
CA PRO A 80 -10.21 1.03 1.09
C PRO A 80 -10.75 2.37 0.59
N GLU A 81 -12.06 2.50 0.52
CA GLU A 81 -12.71 3.79 0.28
C GLU A 81 -12.35 4.79 1.38
N SER A 82 -12.32 6.08 1.03
CA SER A 82 -11.99 7.16 1.96
C SER A 82 -10.62 7.03 2.67
N SER A 83 -9.69 6.25 2.11
CA SER A 83 -8.33 6.12 2.64
C SER A 83 -7.38 7.26 2.24
N GLY A 84 -7.81 8.18 1.36
CA GLY A 84 -7.02 9.32 0.89
C GLY A 84 -6.26 9.09 -0.42
N LYS A 85 -6.63 8.08 -1.24
CA LYS A 85 -5.98 7.80 -2.54
C LYS A 85 -5.94 9.00 -3.46
N THR A 86 -7.11 9.59 -3.76
CA THR A 86 -7.25 10.76 -4.63
C THR A 86 -6.51 11.97 -4.06
N THR A 87 -6.63 12.23 -2.76
CA THR A 87 -5.90 13.32 -2.07
C THR A 87 -4.39 13.15 -2.25
N PHE A 88 -3.86 11.94 -2.05
CA PHE A 88 -2.44 11.65 -2.20
C PHE A 88 -1.98 11.82 -3.67
N CYS A 89 -2.81 11.42 -4.65
CA CYS A 89 -2.56 11.67 -6.07
C CYS A 89 -2.50 13.16 -6.41
N LEU A 90 -3.41 13.97 -5.85
CA LEU A 90 -3.42 15.42 -6.04
C LEU A 90 -2.18 16.09 -5.46
N HIS A 91 -1.63 15.59 -4.34
CA HIS A 91 -0.35 16.07 -3.83
C HIS A 91 0.81 15.77 -4.79
N ILE A 92 0.83 14.60 -5.43
CA ILE A 92 1.85 14.27 -6.45
C ILE A 92 1.72 15.22 -7.67
N ILE A 93 0.48 15.55 -8.09
CA ILE A 93 0.25 16.56 -9.14
C ILE A 93 0.83 17.92 -8.71
N ARG A 94 0.47 18.39 -7.51
CA ARG A 94 0.99 19.65 -6.96
C ARG A 94 2.52 19.67 -6.97
N GLU A 95 3.15 18.61 -6.49
CA GLU A 95 4.61 18.50 -6.45
C GLU A 95 5.25 18.51 -7.85
N ALA A 96 4.58 17.91 -8.85
CA ALA A 96 5.01 18.00 -10.24
C ALA A 96 4.85 19.41 -10.79
N GLN A 97 3.69 20.08 -10.58
CA GLN A 97 3.41 21.42 -11.08
C GLN A 97 4.36 22.49 -10.47
N ILE A 98 4.70 22.40 -9.17
CA ILE A 98 5.69 23.27 -8.52
C ILE A 98 7.04 23.20 -9.25
N ARG A 99 7.37 22.07 -9.86
CA ARG A 99 8.61 21.84 -10.64
C ARG A 99 8.46 22.14 -12.12
N GLY A 100 7.37 22.81 -12.51
CA GLY A 100 7.08 23.15 -13.90
C GLY A 100 6.55 21.98 -14.73
N GLY A 101 6.21 20.86 -14.10
CA GLY A 101 5.67 19.67 -14.78
C GLY A 101 4.22 19.85 -15.20
N LEU A 102 3.86 19.23 -16.32
CA LEU A 102 2.50 19.19 -16.84
C LEU A 102 1.81 17.90 -16.42
N CYS A 103 0.54 17.99 -15.98
CA CYS A 103 -0.20 16.89 -15.41
C CYS A 103 -1.58 16.71 -16.06
N ALA A 104 -2.02 15.47 -16.13
CA ALA A 104 -3.39 15.13 -16.54
C ALA A 104 -4.04 14.18 -15.53
N PHE A 105 -5.37 14.31 -15.42
CA PHE A 105 -6.22 13.50 -14.54
C PHE A 105 -7.36 12.89 -15.36
N VAL A 106 -7.39 11.57 -15.44
CA VAL A 106 -8.48 10.81 -16.07
C VAL A 106 -9.40 10.34 -14.97
N ASP A 107 -10.52 11.06 -14.81
CA ASP A 107 -11.49 10.89 -13.74
C ASP A 107 -12.61 9.95 -14.19
N MET A 108 -12.49 8.68 -13.82
CA MET A 108 -13.49 7.65 -14.10
C MET A 108 -14.62 7.59 -13.08
N GLU A 109 -14.42 8.20 -11.90
CA GLU A 109 -15.44 8.24 -10.85
C GLU A 109 -16.31 9.51 -10.96
N HIS A 110 -15.96 10.46 -11.82
CA HIS A 110 -16.61 11.77 -11.99
C HIS A 110 -16.75 12.53 -10.65
N ALA A 111 -15.73 12.40 -9.80
CA ALA A 111 -15.78 12.88 -8.42
C ALA A 111 -14.71 13.93 -8.09
N LEU A 112 -13.91 14.36 -9.08
CA LEU A 112 -12.89 15.37 -8.86
C LEU A 112 -13.52 16.74 -8.59
N ASP A 113 -13.33 17.27 -7.38
CA ASP A 113 -13.73 18.62 -6.99
C ASP A 113 -12.58 19.61 -7.23
N PRO A 114 -12.74 20.58 -8.17
CA PRO A 114 -11.72 21.59 -8.44
C PRO A 114 -11.41 22.48 -7.24
N LYS A 115 -12.41 22.78 -6.39
CA LYS A 115 -12.21 23.60 -5.19
C LYS A 115 -11.34 22.85 -4.18
N TYR A 116 -11.62 21.56 -3.98
CA TYR A 116 -10.81 20.72 -3.11
C TYR A 116 -9.38 20.60 -3.67
N ALA A 117 -9.19 20.35 -4.96
CA ALA A 117 -7.88 20.29 -5.59
C ALA A 117 -7.08 21.61 -5.38
N ALA A 118 -7.74 22.77 -5.54
CA ALA A 118 -7.13 24.06 -5.27
C ALA A 118 -6.73 24.25 -3.80
N THR A 119 -7.52 23.77 -2.83
CA THR A 119 -7.16 23.82 -1.40
C THR A 119 -5.93 22.99 -1.08
N LEU A 120 -5.66 21.92 -1.85
CA LEU A 120 -4.44 21.10 -1.76
C LEU A 120 -3.22 21.78 -2.43
N GLY A 121 -3.42 22.92 -3.09
CA GLY A 121 -2.39 23.67 -3.79
C GLY A 121 -2.12 23.22 -5.22
N VAL A 122 -3.07 22.50 -5.84
CA VAL A 122 -3.02 22.18 -7.27
C VAL A 122 -3.38 23.42 -8.08
N ASP A 123 -2.57 23.74 -9.09
CA ASP A 123 -2.92 24.75 -10.10
C ASP A 123 -3.95 24.15 -11.05
N VAL A 124 -5.22 24.42 -10.77
CA VAL A 124 -6.37 23.84 -11.52
C VAL A 124 -6.46 24.35 -12.94
N GLU A 125 -5.92 25.54 -13.22
CA GLU A 125 -5.89 26.12 -14.58
C GLU A 125 -4.89 25.39 -15.49
N LYS A 126 -3.91 24.69 -14.90
CA LYS A 126 -2.90 23.93 -15.62
C LYS A 126 -3.09 22.42 -15.55
N LEU A 127 -4.17 21.94 -14.92
CA LEU A 127 -4.48 20.53 -14.83
C LEU A 127 -5.41 20.12 -15.97
N TYR A 128 -4.96 19.24 -16.85
CA TYR A 128 -5.83 18.65 -17.88
C TYR A 128 -6.69 17.55 -17.28
N VAL A 129 -8.02 17.68 -17.42
CA VAL A 129 -8.98 16.69 -16.88
C VAL A 129 -9.76 16.07 -18.02
N SER A 130 -9.94 14.75 -17.98
CA SER A 130 -10.78 13.99 -18.89
C SER A 130 -11.71 13.10 -18.08
N GLN A 131 -12.99 13.04 -18.47
CA GLN A 131 -14.05 12.25 -17.83
C GLN A 131 -14.70 11.32 -18.87
N PRO A 132 -14.03 10.21 -19.21
CA PRO A 132 -14.51 9.28 -20.23
C PRO A 132 -15.63 8.38 -19.72
N ASP A 133 -16.50 7.93 -20.64
CA ASP A 133 -17.67 7.10 -20.30
C ASP A 133 -17.35 5.61 -20.19
N THR A 134 -16.28 5.14 -20.84
CA THR A 134 -15.91 3.71 -20.90
C THR A 134 -14.44 3.46 -20.56
N GLY A 135 -14.14 2.27 -20.07
CA GLY A 135 -12.77 1.87 -19.75
C GLY A 135 -11.85 1.87 -20.95
N GLU A 136 -12.36 1.50 -22.15
CA GLU A 136 -11.62 1.58 -23.41
C GLU A 136 -11.21 3.01 -23.74
N GLN A 137 -12.18 3.95 -23.68
CA GLN A 137 -11.93 5.36 -23.95
C GLN A 137 -10.91 5.95 -22.96
N ALA A 138 -11.04 5.66 -21.67
CA ALA A 138 -10.10 6.12 -20.66
C ALA A 138 -8.66 5.68 -20.93
N LEU A 139 -8.48 4.41 -21.29
CA LEU A 139 -7.16 3.84 -21.54
C LEU A 139 -6.57 4.29 -22.88
N GLU A 140 -7.40 4.55 -23.91
CA GLU A 140 -6.98 5.15 -25.17
C GLU A 140 -6.54 6.60 -24.98
N ILE A 141 -7.29 7.40 -24.23
CA ILE A 141 -6.91 8.78 -23.85
C ILE A 141 -5.58 8.75 -23.07
N THR A 142 -5.47 7.88 -22.07
CA THR A 142 -4.24 7.71 -21.30
C THR A 142 -3.05 7.35 -22.21
N GLU A 143 -3.24 6.42 -23.15
CA GLU A 143 -2.19 6.05 -24.12
C GLU A 143 -1.78 7.24 -25.00
N ALA A 144 -2.74 8.01 -25.52
CA ALA A 144 -2.48 9.18 -26.34
C ALA A 144 -1.70 10.27 -25.57
N LEU A 145 -2.13 10.56 -24.33
CA LEU A 145 -1.46 11.51 -23.43
C LEU A 145 -0.01 11.08 -23.15
N VAL A 146 0.22 9.83 -22.83
CA VAL A 146 1.56 9.27 -22.59
C VAL A 146 2.42 9.35 -23.85
N ARG A 147 1.89 9.00 -25.01
CA ARG A 147 2.63 9.04 -26.30
C ARG A 147 3.03 10.45 -26.72
N SER A 148 2.31 11.49 -26.27
CA SER A 148 2.67 12.87 -26.57
C SER A 148 4.06 13.24 -26.03
N GLY A 149 4.49 12.60 -24.93
CA GLY A 149 5.75 12.92 -24.23
C GLY A 149 5.80 14.31 -23.60
N ALA A 150 4.66 15.02 -23.59
CA ALA A 150 4.58 16.39 -23.08
C ALA A 150 4.24 16.46 -21.58
N LEU A 151 3.75 15.36 -21.01
CA LEU A 151 3.31 15.32 -19.61
C LEU A 151 4.37 14.65 -18.72
N ASP A 152 4.40 15.05 -17.46
CA ASP A 152 5.20 14.41 -16.41
C ASP A 152 4.38 13.35 -15.66
N VAL A 153 3.09 13.63 -15.43
CA VAL A 153 2.18 12.78 -14.64
C VAL A 153 0.84 12.63 -15.33
N VAL A 154 0.37 11.39 -15.41
CA VAL A 154 -1.02 11.05 -15.77
C VAL A 154 -1.60 10.20 -14.64
N ILE A 155 -2.73 10.62 -14.07
CA ILE A 155 -3.47 9.87 -13.06
C ILE A 155 -4.71 9.26 -13.69
N VAL A 156 -5.02 8.01 -13.37
CA VAL A 156 -6.26 7.32 -13.74
C VAL A 156 -6.97 6.92 -12.44
N ASP A 157 -8.05 7.60 -12.11
CA ASP A 157 -8.82 7.42 -10.89
C ASP A 157 -10.26 6.99 -11.21
N SER A 158 -10.67 5.73 -11.01
CA SER A 158 -9.92 4.59 -10.54
C SER A 158 -10.04 3.39 -11.50
N VAL A 159 -9.13 2.40 -11.35
CA VAL A 159 -9.23 1.13 -12.09
C VAL A 159 -10.55 0.42 -11.82
N ALA A 160 -11.12 0.57 -10.63
CA ALA A 160 -12.41 -0.03 -10.28
C ALA A 160 -13.56 0.46 -11.16
N ALA A 161 -13.48 1.70 -11.63
CA ALA A 161 -14.49 2.34 -12.48
C ALA A 161 -14.24 2.16 -14.00
N LEU A 162 -13.16 1.48 -14.41
CA LEU A 162 -12.90 1.17 -15.82
C LEU A 162 -13.83 0.06 -16.30
N VAL A 163 -15.09 0.40 -16.54
CA VAL A 163 -16.11 -0.55 -17.04
C VAL A 163 -15.94 -0.72 -18.54
N PRO A 164 -15.80 -1.96 -19.06
CA PRO A 164 -15.76 -2.24 -20.49
C PRO A 164 -17.06 -1.82 -21.18
N ARG A 165 -16.96 -1.30 -22.41
CA ARG A 165 -18.12 -0.89 -23.22
C ARG A 165 -19.15 -2.01 -23.37
N ALA A 166 -18.70 -3.25 -23.61
CA ALA A 166 -19.57 -4.40 -23.72
C ALA A 166 -20.39 -4.71 -22.45
N GLU A 167 -19.88 -4.30 -21.28
CA GLU A 167 -20.62 -4.42 -20.02
C GLU A 167 -21.66 -3.32 -19.85
N ILE A 168 -21.37 -2.12 -20.38
CA ILE A 168 -22.30 -0.97 -20.35
C ILE A 168 -23.46 -1.18 -21.33
N GLU A 169 -23.19 -1.73 -22.53
CA GLU A 169 -24.16 -1.98 -23.60
C GLU A 169 -24.93 -3.31 -23.40
N GLY A 170 -24.50 -4.18 -22.48
CA GLY A 170 -25.15 -5.46 -22.17
C GLY A 170 -26.43 -5.31 -21.36
N GLU A 171 -27.22 -6.37 -21.29
CA GLU A 171 -28.43 -6.40 -20.47
C GLU A 171 -28.11 -6.64 -18.99
N MET A 172 -28.99 -6.16 -18.11
CA MET A 172 -28.88 -6.39 -16.67
C MET A 172 -28.94 -7.90 -16.36
N GLY A 173 -27.83 -8.45 -15.84
CA GLY A 173 -27.71 -9.88 -15.50
C GLY A 173 -26.76 -10.64 -16.41
N ASP A 174 -26.27 -10.05 -17.48
CA ASP A 174 -25.26 -10.65 -18.35
C ASP A 174 -23.94 -10.86 -17.59
N SER A 175 -23.31 -12.01 -17.81
CA SER A 175 -22.04 -12.35 -17.16
C SER A 175 -20.86 -11.86 -18.01
N HIS A 176 -20.23 -10.79 -17.58
CA HIS A 176 -19.05 -10.20 -18.23
C HIS A 176 -17.74 -10.51 -17.51
N VAL A 177 -17.64 -11.72 -16.93
CA VAL A 177 -16.48 -12.14 -16.11
C VAL A 177 -15.17 -11.98 -16.89
N GLY A 178 -14.24 -11.21 -16.31
CA GLY A 178 -12.87 -11.08 -16.79
C GLY A 178 -12.65 -10.08 -17.95
N LEU A 179 -13.66 -9.39 -18.46
CA LEU A 179 -13.50 -8.38 -19.51
C LEU A 179 -12.60 -7.24 -19.05
N GLN A 180 -12.83 -6.68 -17.86
CA GLN A 180 -12.00 -5.62 -17.28
C GLN A 180 -10.52 -6.07 -17.12
N ALA A 181 -10.28 -7.31 -16.68
CA ALA A 181 -8.93 -7.84 -16.55
C ALA A 181 -8.22 -8.02 -17.90
N ARG A 182 -8.97 -8.38 -18.95
CA ARG A 182 -8.46 -8.50 -20.32
C ARG A 182 -8.12 -7.11 -20.89
N LEU A 183 -9.03 -6.14 -20.72
CA LEU A 183 -8.85 -4.75 -21.12
C LEU A 183 -7.59 -4.15 -20.47
N MET A 184 -7.44 -4.27 -19.15
CA MET A 184 -6.24 -3.83 -18.42
C MET A 184 -4.97 -4.51 -18.90
N SER A 185 -5.00 -5.83 -19.17
CA SER A 185 -3.83 -6.55 -19.67
C SER A 185 -3.40 -6.06 -21.05
N GLN A 186 -4.33 -5.71 -21.91
CA GLN A 186 -4.05 -5.17 -23.25
C GLN A 186 -3.48 -3.75 -23.18
N ALA A 187 -4.12 -2.88 -22.40
CA ALA A 187 -3.71 -1.49 -22.24
C ALA A 187 -2.31 -1.38 -21.61
N LEU A 188 -2.04 -2.12 -20.53
CA LEU A 188 -0.75 -2.06 -19.83
C LEU A 188 0.41 -2.54 -20.72
N ARG A 189 0.18 -3.49 -21.65
CA ARG A 189 1.20 -3.88 -22.65
C ARG A 189 1.55 -2.71 -23.57
N LYS A 190 0.56 -1.95 -24.05
CA LYS A 190 0.78 -0.78 -24.90
C LYS A 190 1.43 0.37 -24.12
N LEU A 191 0.87 0.68 -22.93
CA LEU A 191 1.36 1.76 -22.07
C LEU A 191 2.81 1.56 -21.65
N SER A 192 3.22 0.33 -21.29
CA SER A 192 4.61 0.08 -20.85
C SER A 192 5.66 0.44 -21.89
N GLY A 193 5.37 0.23 -23.18
CA GLY A 193 6.23 0.65 -24.29
C GLY A 193 6.27 2.18 -24.46
N ALA A 194 5.11 2.82 -24.42
CA ALA A 194 4.98 4.27 -24.56
C ALA A 194 5.65 5.01 -23.39
N ILE A 195 5.40 4.57 -22.15
CA ILE A 195 5.98 5.15 -20.92
C ILE A 195 7.51 5.12 -20.95
N LYS A 196 8.11 4.01 -21.41
CA LYS A 196 9.58 3.89 -21.52
C LYS A 196 10.18 4.95 -22.46
N GLN A 197 9.44 5.37 -23.50
CA GLN A 197 9.88 6.34 -24.49
C GLN A 197 9.63 7.78 -24.06
N SER A 198 8.50 8.04 -23.38
CA SER A 198 8.03 9.37 -23.05
C SER A 198 8.51 9.87 -21.67
N ASN A 199 9.00 9.00 -20.82
CA ASN A 199 9.35 9.28 -19.39
C ASN A 199 8.18 9.79 -18.53
N VAL A 200 6.93 9.62 -18.99
CA VAL A 200 5.72 10.00 -18.25
C VAL A 200 5.46 9.01 -17.12
N THR A 201 5.13 9.50 -15.95
CA THR A 201 4.69 8.65 -14.82
C THR A 201 3.18 8.45 -14.88
N VAL A 202 2.72 7.21 -14.88
CA VAL A 202 1.29 6.88 -14.85
C VAL A 202 0.94 6.28 -13.50
N LEU A 203 0.03 6.95 -12.78
CA LEU A 203 -0.51 6.47 -11.51
C LEU A 203 -1.91 5.93 -11.73
N PHE A 204 -2.13 4.71 -11.27
CA PHE A 204 -3.46 4.11 -11.18
C PHE A 204 -3.89 4.06 -9.73
N THR A 205 -5.01 4.68 -9.40
CA THR A 205 -5.67 4.38 -8.14
C THR A 205 -6.50 3.11 -8.28
N ASN A 206 -6.65 2.36 -7.20
CA ASN A 206 -7.39 1.13 -7.22
C ASN A 206 -8.12 0.90 -5.90
N GLN A 207 -9.28 0.27 -5.99
CA GLN A 207 -10.05 -0.13 -4.83
C GLN A 207 -9.71 -1.57 -4.45
N LEU A 208 -9.79 -1.85 -3.16
CA LEU A 208 -9.77 -3.22 -2.67
C LEU A 208 -11.17 -3.80 -2.83
N ARG A 209 -11.24 -4.96 -3.41
CA ARG A 209 -12.46 -5.76 -3.46
C ARG A 209 -12.16 -7.14 -2.92
N GLU A 210 -13.14 -7.71 -2.29
CA GLU A 210 -13.14 -9.13 -2.04
C GLU A 210 -13.24 -9.86 -3.37
N LYS A 211 -12.52 -10.94 -3.51
CA LYS A 211 -12.66 -11.76 -4.71
C LYS A 211 -14.01 -12.46 -4.71
N ILE A 212 -14.98 -11.92 -5.39
CA ILE A 212 -16.23 -12.61 -5.68
C ILE A 212 -15.89 -13.80 -6.61
N GLY A 213 -16.24 -15.02 -6.20
CA GLY A 213 -16.08 -16.23 -7.02
C GLY A 213 -14.74 -16.98 -6.90
N VAL A 214 -13.74 -16.48 -6.16
CA VAL A 214 -12.67 -17.34 -5.65
C VAL A 214 -13.16 -17.91 -4.32
N MET A 215 -13.35 -19.21 -4.27
CA MET A 215 -13.70 -19.90 -3.04
C MET A 215 -12.53 -19.80 -2.07
N PHE A 216 -12.58 -18.81 -1.16
CA PHE A 216 -11.65 -18.75 -0.05
C PHE A 216 -11.94 -19.88 0.92
N GLY A 217 -10.90 -20.28 1.61
CA GLY A 217 -11.04 -21.20 2.70
C GLY A 217 -11.98 -20.64 3.76
N CYS A 218 -12.83 -21.50 4.28
CA CYS A 218 -13.85 -21.17 5.26
C CYS A 218 -13.96 -22.29 6.30
N PHE A 219 -14.67 -21.96 7.37
CA PHE A 219 -14.97 -22.89 8.46
C PHE A 219 -16.45 -23.25 8.50
N GLN A 220 -16.75 -24.33 9.18
CA GLN A 220 -18.12 -24.72 9.52
C GLN A 220 -18.71 -23.79 10.57
N TYR A 221 -20.04 -23.71 10.66
CA TYR A 221 -20.76 -22.88 11.62
C TYR A 221 -20.22 -22.99 13.05
N ASN A 222 -19.94 -24.22 13.49
CA ASN A 222 -19.58 -24.54 14.87
C ASN A 222 -18.09 -24.35 15.20
N SER A 223 -17.23 -23.99 14.23
CA SER A 223 -15.82 -23.73 14.48
C SER A 223 -15.66 -22.54 15.45
N ARG A 224 -14.74 -22.68 16.41
CA ARG A 224 -14.62 -21.78 17.54
C ARG A 224 -13.51 -20.75 17.33
N VAL A 225 -13.89 -19.49 17.27
CA VAL A 225 -12.96 -18.34 17.24
C VAL A 225 -12.60 -17.97 18.67
N VAL A 226 -11.32 -17.73 18.93
CA VAL A 226 -10.82 -17.28 20.23
C VAL A 226 -10.90 -15.75 20.28
N LEU A 227 -11.69 -15.24 21.24
CA LEU A 227 -11.86 -13.80 21.47
C LEU A 227 -10.72 -13.24 22.32
N ALA A 228 -10.55 -11.92 22.30
CA ALA A 228 -9.48 -11.22 23.03
C ALA A 228 -9.56 -11.40 24.55
N ASP A 229 -10.76 -11.62 25.10
CA ASP A 229 -10.99 -11.89 26.53
C ASP A 229 -10.69 -13.34 26.94
N GLY A 230 -10.25 -14.19 25.99
CA GLY A 230 -9.96 -15.60 26.21
C GLY A 230 -11.17 -16.52 26.12
N THR A 231 -12.37 -15.99 25.91
CA THR A 231 -13.56 -16.80 25.62
C THR A 231 -13.59 -17.24 24.18
N THR A 232 -14.50 -18.16 23.84
CA THR A 232 -14.68 -18.61 22.43
C THR A 232 -16.13 -18.39 22.00
N ALA A 233 -16.29 -18.05 20.71
CA ALA A 233 -17.61 -17.99 20.07
C ALA A 233 -17.59 -18.78 18.77
N THR A 234 -18.76 -19.32 18.34
CA THR A 234 -18.82 -19.98 17.04
C THR A 234 -18.71 -18.96 15.92
N ILE A 235 -17.97 -19.29 14.86
CA ILE A 235 -17.81 -18.39 13.71
C ILE A 235 -19.18 -18.10 13.06
N GLY A 236 -20.08 -19.06 13.06
CA GLY A 236 -21.43 -18.90 12.56
C GLY A 236 -22.23 -17.85 13.33
N ASP A 237 -22.15 -17.81 14.68
CA ASP A 237 -22.81 -16.80 15.50
C ASP A 237 -22.18 -15.41 15.33
N ILE A 238 -20.85 -15.35 15.18
CA ILE A 238 -20.13 -14.09 14.91
C ILE A 238 -20.60 -13.51 13.59
N VAL A 239 -20.66 -14.31 12.53
CA VAL A 239 -20.98 -13.84 11.19
C VAL A 239 -22.46 -13.53 11.04
N THR A 240 -23.36 -14.41 11.48
CA THR A 240 -24.82 -14.19 11.34
C THR A 240 -25.30 -13.03 12.21
N GLY A 241 -24.73 -12.87 13.40
CA GLY A 241 -25.03 -11.77 14.31
C GLY A 241 -24.24 -10.48 14.01
N ARG A 242 -23.31 -10.47 13.06
CA ARG A 242 -22.37 -9.37 12.78
C ARG A 242 -21.76 -8.80 14.07
N LYS A 243 -21.30 -9.70 14.94
CA LYS A 243 -20.79 -9.32 16.26
C LYS A 243 -19.53 -8.49 16.13
N GLN A 244 -19.56 -7.29 16.71
CA GLN A 244 -18.36 -6.48 16.91
C GLN A 244 -17.59 -7.09 18.07
N ALA A 245 -16.41 -7.64 17.80
CA ALA A 245 -15.54 -8.26 18.80
C ALA A 245 -14.07 -8.11 18.40
N GLU A 246 -13.20 -8.19 19.38
CA GLU A 246 -11.77 -8.39 19.14
C GLU A 246 -11.45 -9.89 19.27
N VAL A 247 -10.62 -10.39 18.36
CA VAL A 247 -10.17 -11.78 18.34
C VAL A 247 -8.66 -11.86 18.51
N LEU A 248 -8.16 -12.99 18.96
CA LEU A 248 -6.73 -13.24 18.98
C LEU A 248 -6.21 -13.37 17.54
N SER A 249 -5.16 -12.61 17.26
CA SER A 249 -4.50 -12.55 15.97
C SER A 249 -2.99 -12.72 16.16
N PHE A 250 -2.32 -13.38 15.24
CA PHE A 250 -0.89 -13.62 15.26
C PHE A 250 -0.17 -12.67 14.34
N ASN A 251 0.71 -11.85 14.89
CA ASN A 251 1.58 -10.99 14.09
C ASN A 251 2.79 -11.81 13.60
N VAL A 252 2.80 -12.16 12.32
CA VAL A 252 3.85 -13.00 11.71
C VAL A 252 5.23 -12.30 11.73
N GLU A 253 5.27 -10.96 11.71
CA GLU A 253 6.53 -10.19 11.69
C GLU A 253 7.18 -10.16 13.08
N THR A 254 6.37 -10.03 14.14
CA THR A 254 6.88 -9.93 15.53
C THR A 254 6.83 -11.25 16.29
N GLY A 255 6.09 -12.24 15.80
CA GLY A 255 5.85 -13.50 16.51
C GLY A 255 4.92 -13.39 17.71
N VAL A 256 4.19 -12.26 17.87
CA VAL A 256 3.35 -11.97 19.03
C VAL A 256 1.88 -12.20 18.72
N ILE A 257 1.13 -12.71 19.72
CA ILE A 257 -0.32 -12.82 19.67
C ILE A 257 -0.91 -11.57 20.30
N GLU A 258 -1.77 -10.88 19.55
CA GLU A 258 -2.37 -9.61 19.97
C GLU A 258 -3.86 -9.54 19.62
N PRO A 259 -4.69 -8.80 20.39
CA PRO A 259 -6.08 -8.59 20.06
C PRO A 259 -6.23 -7.69 18.82
N LYS A 260 -7.14 -8.07 17.91
CA LYS A 260 -7.49 -7.27 16.72
C LYS A 260 -8.99 -7.27 16.50
N PRO A 261 -9.59 -6.16 16.06
CA PRO A 261 -11.01 -6.08 15.79
C PRO A 261 -11.40 -6.84 14.53
N ILE A 262 -12.59 -7.45 14.55
CA ILE A 262 -13.25 -7.97 13.36
C ILE A 262 -13.79 -6.78 12.56
N VAL A 263 -13.42 -6.69 11.29
CA VAL A 263 -13.82 -5.59 10.39
C VAL A 263 -14.84 -6.03 9.36
N ASN A 264 -14.95 -7.35 9.08
CA ASN A 264 -15.91 -7.88 8.11
C ASN A 264 -16.38 -9.31 8.45
N TRP A 265 -17.56 -9.72 7.92
CA TRP A 265 -18.22 -10.99 8.21
C TRP A 265 -18.70 -11.65 6.92
N PHE A 266 -18.29 -12.90 6.64
CA PHE A 266 -18.55 -13.60 5.39
C PHE A 266 -19.37 -14.87 5.59
N ASN A 267 -20.52 -14.93 4.91
CA ASN A 267 -21.23 -16.17 4.65
C ASN A 267 -21.06 -16.51 3.16
N ASN A 268 -20.16 -17.44 2.88
CA ASN A 268 -19.71 -17.77 1.52
C ASN A 268 -20.54 -18.89 0.86
N GLY A 269 -21.79 -19.06 1.29
CA GLY A 269 -22.69 -20.09 0.77
C GLY A 269 -22.30 -21.51 1.20
N GLU A 270 -22.72 -22.52 0.45
CA GLU A 270 -22.48 -23.94 0.76
C GLU A 270 -21.25 -24.49 0.05
N THR A 271 -20.69 -25.59 0.59
CA THR A 271 -19.60 -26.36 -0.02
C THR A 271 -19.93 -27.84 -0.02
N ASP A 272 -19.30 -28.59 -0.92
CA ASP A 272 -19.42 -30.03 -0.97
C ASP A 272 -18.48 -30.76 -0.01
N ARG A 273 -17.40 -30.03 0.44
CA ARG A 273 -16.28 -30.69 1.12
C ARG A 273 -15.63 -29.80 2.16
N PHE A 274 -15.41 -30.40 3.34
CA PHE A 274 -14.45 -29.91 4.34
C PHE A 274 -13.39 -30.99 4.56
N LEU A 275 -12.17 -30.58 4.88
CA LEU A 275 -11.09 -31.46 5.36
C LEU A 275 -11.07 -31.41 6.87
N ARG A 276 -10.91 -32.57 7.49
CA ARG A 276 -10.65 -32.73 8.91
C ARG A 276 -9.17 -32.95 9.15
N PHE A 277 -8.60 -32.09 9.95
CA PHE A 277 -7.23 -32.20 10.43
C PHE A 277 -7.25 -32.76 11.85
N THR A 278 -6.35 -33.70 12.12
CA THR A 278 -5.99 -34.11 13.46
C THR A 278 -4.56 -33.69 13.71
N VAL A 279 -4.33 -32.88 14.76
CA VAL A 279 -3.00 -32.40 15.12
C VAL A 279 -2.63 -32.85 16.54
N ALA A 280 -1.34 -33.06 16.76
CA ALA A 280 -0.81 -33.42 18.09
C ALA A 280 -0.83 -32.18 19.01
N LYS A 281 -1.26 -32.36 20.27
CA LYS A 281 -1.14 -31.33 21.31
C LYS A 281 0.18 -31.48 22.07
N ALA A 282 0.63 -30.39 22.68
CA ALA A 282 1.83 -30.39 23.51
C ALA A 282 1.72 -31.29 24.76
N ASP A 283 0.50 -31.57 25.24
CA ASP A 283 0.21 -32.47 26.37
C ASP A 283 0.14 -33.94 25.98
N GLY A 284 0.39 -34.29 24.70
CA GLY A 284 0.27 -35.63 24.16
C GLY A 284 -1.14 -36.03 23.73
N GLY A 285 -2.12 -35.14 23.89
CA GLY A 285 -3.47 -35.30 23.35
C GLY A 285 -3.54 -34.99 21.84
N VAL A 286 -4.74 -35.11 21.29
CA VAL A 286 -5.02 -34.74 19.91
C VAL A 286 -6.08 -33.65 19.85
N HIS A 287 -6.01 -32.84 18.81
CA HIS A 287 -7.00 -31.80 18.51
C HIS A 287 -7.48 -31.97 17.07
N THR A 288 -8.77 -31.74 16.83
CA THR A 288 -9.36 -31.82 15.49
C THR A 288 -10.06 -30.53 15.12
N PHE A 289 -9.92 -30.12 13.86
CA PHE A 289 -10.67 -29.00 13.28
C PHE A 289 -11.00 -29.28 11.82
N ASP A 290 -12.04 -28.63 11.32
CA ASP A 290 -12.54 -28.82 9.96
C ASP A 290 -12.43 -27.49 9.20
N CYS A 291 -11.84 -27.50 7.99
CA CYS A 291 -11.80 -26.34 7.10
C CYS A 291 -11.93 -26.77 5.64
N THR A 292 -12.24 -25.83 4.75
CA THR A 292 -12.27 -26.12 3.31
C THR A 292 -10.84 -26.32 2.77
N PRO A 293 -10.66 -27.11 1.69
CA PRO A 293 -9.32 -27.45 1.15
C PRO A 293 -8.47 -26.26 0.73
N ASN A 294 -9.09 -25.14 0.37
CA ASN A 294 -8.45 -23.91 -0.08
C ASN A 294 -8.19 -22.90 1.05
N HIS A 295 -8.45 -23.26 2.31
CA HIS A 295 -8.15 -22.36 3.44
C HIS A 295 -6.64 -22.28 3.68
N LEU A 296 -6.15 -21.06 3.94
CA LEU A 296 -4.74 -20.83 4.23
C LEU A 296 -4.47 -21.01 5.72
N LEU A 297 -3.73 -22.04 6.06
CA LEU A 297 -3.25 -22.34 7.40
C LEU A 297 -1.79 -21.94 7.56
N LEU A 298 -1.43 -21.41 8.71
CA LEU A 298 -0.04 -21.03 8.99
C LEU A 298 0.78 -22.27 9.39
N SER A 299 1.72 -22.65 8.55
CA SER A 299 2.71 -23.70 8.81
C SER A 299 4.06 -23.11 9.24
N GLU A 300 5.04 -23.94 9.57
CA GLU A 300 6.44 -23.50 9.80
C GLU A 300 7.08 -22.89 8.54
N HIS A 301 6.51 -23.09 7.36
CA HIS A 301 7.01 -22.57 6.07
C HIS A 301 6.22 -21.35 5.57
N GLY A 302 5.23 -20.88 6.34
CA GLY A 302 4.32 -19.80 5.97
C GLY A 302 2.90 -20.27 5.72
N TYR A 303 2.08 -19.44 5.07
CA TYR A 303 0.70 -19.77 4.76
C TYR A 303 0.61 -20.72 3.56
N GLU A 304 0.00 -21.88 3.79
CA GLU A 304 -0.22 -22.95 2.80
C GLU A 304 -1.70 -23.32 2.73
N GLU A 305 -2.19 -23.68 1.53
CA GLU A 305 -3.57 -24.16 1.37
C GLU A 305 -3.74 -25.51 2.09
N ALA A 306 -4.82 -25.66 2.85
CA ALA A 306 -5.12 -26.86 3.61
C ALA A 306 -5.07 -28.15 2.76
N GLY A 307 -5.52 -28.08 1.50
CA GLY A 307 -5.49 -29.21 0.57
C GLY A 307 -4.10 -29.57 0.03
N GLN A 308 -3.07 -28.76 0.30
CA GLN A 308 -1.67 -29.00 -0.11
C GLN A 308 -0.81 -29.49 1.04
N LEU A 309 -1.31 -29.41 2.28
CA LEU A 309 -0.60 -29.86 3.46
C LEU A 309 -0.54 -31.39 3.52
N ALA A 310 0.51 -31.93 4.15
CA ALA A 310 0.74 -33.34 4.31
C ALA A 310 0.88 -33.74 5.79
N VAL A 311 0.60 -34.99 6.09
CA VAL A 311 0.85 -35.59 7.41
C VAL A 311 2.35 -35.49 7.73
N GLY A 312 2.68 -35.14 8.97
CA GLY A 312 4.04 -34.88 9.46
C GLY A 312 4.50 -33.42 9.34
N GLN A 313 3.80 -32.56 8.57
CA GLN A 313 4.04 -31.11 8.59
C GLN A 313 3.49 -30.49 9.89
N ARG A 314 3.97 -29.30 10.23
CA ARG A 314 3.59 -28.61 11.46
C ARG A 314 2.83 -27.31 11.17
N LEU A 315 1.70 -27.15 11.85
CA LEU A 315 0.91 -25.93 11.86
C LEU A 315 1.26 -25.09 13.09
N ILE A 316 1.23 -23.77 12.93
CA ILE A 316 1.33 -22.83 14.06
C ILE A 316 -0.03 -22.75 14.73
N THR A 317 -0.08 -23.17 15.98
CA THR A 317 -1.26 -23.14 16.83
C THR A 317 -1.04 -22.15 17.98
N VAL A 318 -2.10 -21.81 18.66
CA VAL A 318 -2.07 -20.92 19.83
C VAL A 318 -2.51 -21.71 21.05
N VAL A 319 -1.62 -21.77 22.03
CA VAL A 319 -1.84 -22.45 23.29
C VAL A 319 -1.89 -21.45 24.44
N ASN A 320 -2.75 -21.72 25.42
CA ASN A 320 -2.72 -20.95 26.65
C ASN A 320 -1.48 -21.34 27.47
N ALA A 321 -0.65 -20.37 27.85
CA ALA A 321 0.55 -20.61 28.64
C ALA A 321 0.24 -21.36 29.96
N ALA A 322 -0.97 -21.21 30.50
CA ALA A 322 -1.43 -21.96 31.66
C ALA A 322 -1.49 -23.48 31.45
N GLU A 323 -1.68 -23.93 30.21
CA GLU A 323 -1.71 -25.35 29.84
C GLU A 323 -0.29 -25.95 29.71
N MET A 324 0.73 -25.10 29.63
CA MET A 324 2.15 -25.52 29.48
C MET A 324 2.92 -25.56 30.80
N VAL A 325 2.32 -25.12 31.92
CA VAL A 325 2.98 -25.01 33.23
C VAL A 325 2.49 -26.13 34.14
N PRO A 326 3.38 -26.80 34.93
CA PRO A 326 2.96 -27.81 35.90
C PRO A 326 1.96 -27.24 36.91
N ALA A 327 0.97 -28.04 37.27
CA ALA A 327 -0.09 -27.67 38.21
C ALA A 327 0.49 -27.09 39.54
N GLY A 328 0.18 -25.81 39.82
CA GLY A 328 0.60 -25.13 41.04
C GLY A 328 1.45 -23.89 40.89
N ALA A 329 1.87 -23.50 39.68
CA ALA A 329 2.59 -22.24 39.49
C ALA A 329 1.59 -21.06 39.39
N PRO A 330 1.87 -19.90 40.00
CA PRO A 330 1.00 -18.74 39.92
C PRO A 330 1.09 -18.11 38.49
N ILE A 331 -0.01 -18.13 37.76
CA ILE A 331 -0.12 -17.46 36.45
C ILE A 331 -0.94 -16.18 36.66
N ALA A 332 -0.30 -15.04 36.48
CA ALA A 332 -0.90 -13.74 36.79
C ALA A 332 -1.81 -13.19 35.65
N THR A 333 -1.77 -13.75 34.44
CA THR A 333 -2.55 -13.29 33.28
C THR A 333 -2.67 -14.42 32.25
N THR A 334 -3.79 -14.48 31.52
CA THR A 334 -3.98 -15.40 30.39
C THR A 334 -3.03 -14.99 29.28
N THR A 335 -1.91 -15.70 29.18
CA THR A 335 -0.90 -15.45 28.13
C THR A 335 -1.02 -16.55 27.09
N TYR A 336 -1.18 -16.16 25.84
CA TYR A 336 -1.22 -17.09 24.71
C TYR A 336 0.13 -17.09 23.98
N LEU A 337 0.60 -18.30 23.63
CA LEU A 337 1.88 -18.49 22.96
C LEU A 337 1.69 -19.29 21.66
N PRO A 338 2.41 -18.94 20.59
CA PRO A 338 2.43 -19.77 19.39
C PRO A 338 3.21 -21.06 19.66
N ALA A 339 2.66 -22.19 19.20
CA ALA A 339 3.30 -23.49 19.31
C ALA A 339 3.13 -24.29 18.00
N PRO A 340 4.20 -24.85 17.43
CA PRO A 340 4.08 -25.73 16.28
C PRO A 340 3.49 -27.08 16.70
N MET A 341 2.46 -27.57 16.00
CA MET A 341 1.82 -28.88 16.22
C MET A 341 1.83 -29.71 14.95
N GLU A 342 2.22 -30.97 15.07
CA GLU A 342 2.33 -31.90 13.95
C GLU A 342 0.96 -32.38 13.48
N ILE A 343 0.75 -32.43 12.16
CA ILE A 343 -0.43 -32.99 11.51
C ILE A 343 -0.32 -34.53 11.55
N LEU A 344 -1.24 -35.17 12.25
CA LEU A 344 -1.30 -36.63 12.41
C LEU A 344 -2.16 -37.29 11.33
N SER A 345 -3.27 -36.66 10.93
CA SER A 345 -4.10 -37.13 9.81
C SER A 345 -4.81 -35.97 9.12
N ILE A 346 -5.13 -36.19 7.84
CA ILE A 346 -5.98 -35.31 7.01
C ILE A 346 -6.98 -36.21 6.31
N GLU A 347 -8.27 -36.00 6.57
CA GLU A 347 -9.36 -36.82 6.06
C GLU A 347 -10.51 -35.94 5.56
N ASP A 348 -11.43 -36.50 4.77
CA ASP A 348 -12.67 -35.81 4.47
C ASP A 348 -13.54 -35.74 5.73
N ALA A 349 -13.95 -34.52 6.10
CA ALA A 349 -14.83 -34.34 7.25
C ALA A 349 -16.20 -34.97 7.01
N PRO A 350 -16.85 -35.55 8.04
CA PRO A 350 -18.20 -36.07 7.92
C PRO A 350 -19.17 -35.00 7.45
N ARG A 351 -20.03 -35.34 6.47
CA ARG A 351 -21.04 -34.43 5.95
C ARG A 351 -22.02 -34.03 7.05
N GLN A 352 -22.21 -32.75 7.27
CA GLN A 352 -23.16 -32.20 8.23
C GLN A 352 -24.44 -31.74 7.54
N ASN A 353 -25.50 -31.48 8.32
CA ASN A 353 -26.75 -30.93 7.81
C ASN A 353 -26.59 -29.47 7.33
N ASP A 354 -25.64 -28.72 7.90
CA ASP A 354 -25.30 -27.37 7.52
C ASP A 354 -23.90 -27.37 6.90
N MET A 355 -23.85 -27.17 5.60
CA MET A 355 -22.60 -27.09 4.81
C MET A 355 -22.24 -25.67 4.43
N ARG A 356 -22.85 -24.67 5.08
CA ARG A 356 -22.50 -23.26 4.87
C ARG A 356 -21.09 -22.97 5.36
N ARG A 357 -20.47 -22.01 4.71
CA ARG A 357 -19.08 -21.63 4.91
C ARG A 357 -19.00 -20.22 5.50
N PHE A 358 -18.25 -20.09 6.57
CA PHE A 358 -18.11 -18.85 7.30
C PHE A 358 -16.65 -18.44 7.40
N ASP A 359 -16.38 -17.11 7.32
CA ASP A 359 -15.08 -16.49 7.52
C ASP A 359 -15.26 -15.10 8.11
N ILE A 360 -14.20 -14.54 8.69
CA ILE A 360 -14.15 -13.16 9.21
C ILE A 360 -12.90 -12.46 8.71
N GLU A 361 -12.97 -11.15 8.57
CA GLU A 361 -11.80 -10.32 8.32
C GLU A 361 -11.37 -9.61 9.60
N VAL A 362 -10.07 -9.65 9.85
CA VAL A 362 -9.43 -9.08 11.04
C VAL A 362 -8.47 -7.98 10.62
N GLU A 363 -8.51 -6.84 11.31
CA GLU A 363 -7.70 -5.68 10.97
C GLU A 363 -6.20 -5.94 11.15
N GLY A 364 -5.41 -5.46 10.19
CA GLY A 364 -3.94 -5.39 10.28
C GLY A 364 -3.23 -6.71 9.98
N ASN A 365 -3.33 -7.71 10.84
CA ASN A 365 -2.57 -8.96 10.68
C ASN A 365 -3.17 -9.92 9.64
N HIS A 366 -4.42 -9.68 9.22
CA HIS A 366 -5.14 -10.53 8.26
C HIS A 366 -5.17 -12.02 8.64
N CYS A 367 -5.18 -12.31 9.93
CA CYS A 367 -5.26 -13.67 10.46
C CYS A 367 -5.97 -13.67 11.82
N TYR A 368 -6.47 -14.81 12.20
CA TYR A 368 -7.11 -15.03 13.50
C TYR A 368 -6.93 -16.47 13.96
N VAL A 369 -7.36 -16.74 15.19
CA VAL A 369 -7.27 -18.07 15.79
C VAL A 369 -8.64 -18.71 15.80
N VAL A 370 -8.78 -19.83 15.10
CA VAL A 370 -9.97 -20.66 15.08
C VAL A 370 -9.61 -22.11 15.43
N ASP A 371 -10.37 -22.71 16.34
CA ASP A 371 -10.07 -24.05 16.85
C ASP A 371 -8.58 -24.22 17.23
N GLY A 372 -7.97 -23.16 17.83
CA GLY A 372 -6.58 -23.15 18.26
C GLY A 372 -5.52 -23.01 17.15
N VAL A 373 -5.89 -22.96 15.87
CA VAL A 373 -4.98 -22.85 14.73
C VAL A 373 -4.97 -21.43 14.19
N VAL A 374 -3.79 -20.93 13.81
CA VAL A 374 -3.65 -19.64 13.13
C VAL A 374 -4.01 -19.78 11.67
N VAL A 375 -4.99 -19.01 11.24
CA VAL A 375 -5.54 -19.03 9.89
C VAL A 375 -5.54 -17.67 9.26
N HIS A 376 -5.39 -17.62 7.93
CA HIS A 376 -5.44 -16.36 7.19
C HIS A 376 -6.88 -16.05 6.82
N ASN A 377 -7.32 -14.80 7.06
CA ASN A 377 -8.62 -14.35 6.60
C ASN A 377 -8.65 -14.15 5.07
N SER A 378 -9.82 -13.92 4.51
CA SER A 378 -10.02 -13.73 3.07
C SER A 378 -9.09 -12.64 2.51
N PRO A 379 -8.17 -12.94 1.55
CA PRO A 379 -7.25 -11.93 1.04
C PRO A 379 -7.98 -10.92 0.16
N GLU A 380 -7.85 -9.66 0.51
CA GLU A 380 -8.22 -8.55 -0.34
C GLU A 380 -7.50 -8.60 -1.68
N THR A 381 -8.17 -8.24 -2.75
CA THR A 381 -7.57 -8.11 -4.07
C THR A 381 -7.93 -6.77 -4.71
N THR A 382 -7.00 -6.24 -5.51
CA THR A 382 -7.27 -5.07 -6.34
C THR A 382 -8.06 -5.45 -7.58
N THR A 383 -8.92 -4.56 -8.06
CA THR A 383 -9.71 -4.74 -9.29
C THR A 383 -8.82 -4.72 -10.55
N GLY A 384 -9.36 -5.07 -11.72
CA GLY A 384 -8.61 -5.07 -12.98
C GLY A 384 -7.67 -6.26 -13.20
N GLY A 385 -7.78 -7.31 -12.36
CA GLY A 385 -7.04 -8.56 -12.49
C GLY A 385 -5.57 -8.47 -12.05
N ARG A 386 -4.73 -9.41 -12.55
CA ARG A 386 -3.31 -9.50 -12.13
C ARG A 386 -2.36 -8.58 -12.90
N ALA A 387 -2.75 -8.05 -14.06
CA ALA A 387 -1.84 -7.35 -14.97
C ALA A 387 -1.16 -6.15 -14.29
N LEU A 388 -1.92 -5.26 -13.64
CA LEU A 388 -1.38 -4.08 -12.99
C LEU A 388 -0.35 -4.44 -11.91
N LYS A 389 -0.57 -5.51 -11.14
CA LYS A 389 0.38 -6.00 -10.14
C LYS A 389 1.75 -6.36 -10.73
N PHE A 390 1.80 -6.85 -11.98
CA PHE A 390 3.05 -7.18 -12.68
C PHE A 390 3.69 -5.95 -13.31
N TYR A 391 2.91 -5.10 -13.98
CA TYR A 391 3.42 -3.94 -14.72
C TYR A 391 3.86 -2.80 -13.79
N ALA A 392 3.16 -2.55 -12.71
CA ALA A 392 3.54 -1.53 -11.74
C ALA A 392 4.98 -1.75 -11.21
N SER A 393 5.76 -0.68 -11.21
CA SER A 393 7.10 -0.64 -10.61
C SER A 393 7.04 -0.39 -9.12
N VAL A 394 6.06 0.40 -8.68
CA VAL A 394 5.76 0.70 -7.27
C VAL A 394 4.30 0.39 -7.01
N ARG A 395 4.02 -0.20 -5.84
CA ARG A 395 2.66 -0.44 -5.35
C ARG A 395 2.57 0.02 -3.90
N LEU A 396 1.64 0.92 -3.66
CA LEU A 396 1.40 1.56 -2.37
C LEU A 396 0.03 1.13 -1.84
N ASP A 397 0.00 0.51 -0.66
CA ASP A 397 -1.21 0.21 0.11
C ASP A 397 -1.44 1.39 1.06
N ILE A 398 -2.52 2.16 0.85
CA ILE A 398 -2.86 3.33 1.66
C ILE A 398 -4.08 3.05 2.52
N ARG A 399 -3.95 3.27 3.85
CA ARG A 399 -5.01 2.99 4.83
C ARG A 399 -5.13 4.11 5.84
N ARG A 400 -6.37 4.44 6.19
CA ARG A 400 -6.66 5.29 7.35
C ARG A 400 -6.45 4.47 8.62
N ILE A 401 -5.66 4.99 9.57
CA ILE A 401 -5.41 4.35 10.86
C ILE A 401 -6.33 4.93 11.93
N GLN A 402 -6.43 6.27 11.98
CA GLN A 402 -7.12 6.97 13.04
C GLN A 402 -7.69 8.29 12.54
N SER A 403 -8.81 8.74 13.11
CA SER A 403 -9.33 10.09 12.88
C SER A 403 -8.70 11.09 13.84
N ILE A 404 -8.29 12.24 13.32
CA ILE A 404 -7.74 13.36 14.09
C ILE A 404 -8.91 14.25 14.49
N LYS A 405 -9.04 14.53 15.80
CA LYS A 405 -10.14 15.33 16.36
C LYS A 405 -9.60 16.57 17.05
N GLN A 406 -10.31 17.69 16.89
CA GLN A 406 -10.07 18.93 17.61
C GLN A 406 -11.43 19.51 18.05
N GLY A 407 -11.58 19.80 19.35
CA GLY A 407 -12.85 20.33 19.87
C GLY A 407 -14.07 19.39 19.72
N GLY A 408 -13.86 18.10 19.48
CA GLY A 408 -14.94 17.12 19.22
C GLY A 408 -15.23 16.90 17.72
N GLU A 409 -14.76 17.74 16.83
CA GLU A 409 -14.90 17.61 15.39
C GLU A 409 -13.73 16.85 14.76
N ILE A 410 -14.02 16.08 13.69
CA ILE A 410 -12.99 15.37 12.92
C ILE A 410 -12.39 16.35 11.91
N ILE A 411 -11.12 16.71 12.10
CA ILE A 411 -10.39 17.67 11.27
C ILE A 411 -9.42 17.01 10.29
N GLY A 412 -9.21 15.71 10.40
CA GLY A 412 -8.27 14.98 9.55
C GLY A 412 -8.22 13.49 9.87
N ASN A 413 -7.37 12.79 9.14
CA ASN A 413 -7.08 11.38 9.35
C ASN A 413 -5.57 11.14 9.40
N ARG A 414 -5.13 10.30 10.34
CA ARG A 414 -3.83 9.68 10.27
C ARG A 414 -3.86 8.53 9.30
N THR A 415 -2.97 8.55 8.35
CA THR A 415 -2.92 7.62 7.22
C THR A 415 -1.58 6.90 7.22
N ARG A 416 -1.62 5.60 6.90
CA ARG A 416 -0.42 4.78 6.69
C ARG A 416 -0.32 4.37 5.23
N ILE A 417 0.88 4.47 4.68
CA ILE A 417 1.26 3.87 3.39
C ILE A 417 2.25 2.75 3.65
N LYS A 418 1.97 1.57 3.09
CA LYS A 418 2.90 0.44 3.04
C LYS A 418 3.38 0.21 1.61
N VAL A 419 4.68 0.22 1.40
CA VAL A 419 5.31 -0.02 0.09
C VAL A 419 5.34 -1.53 -0.18
N LYS A 420 4.28 -2.06 -0.80
CA LYS A 420 4.12 -3.51 -1.06
C LYS A 420 5.00 -4.03 -2.21
N LYS A 421 5.40 -3.16 -3.12
CA LYS A 421 6.31 -3.47 -4.23
C LYS A 421 7.11 -2.23 -4.59
N ASN A 422 8.40 -2.42 -4.79
CA ASN A 422 9.29 -1.37 -5.26
C ASN A 422 10.39 -2.00 -6.14
N LYS A 423 10.53 -1.53 -7.38
CA LYS A 423 11.57 -1.99 -8.30
C LYS A 423 12.79 -1.06 -8.35
N VAL A 424 12.73 0.09 -7.65
CA VAL A 424 13.79 1.10 -7.66
C VAL A 424 14.52 1.23 -6.32
N ALA A 425 13.96 0.65 -5.24
CA ALA A 425 14.57 0.56 -3.91
C ALA A 425 13.99 -0.64 -3.15
N PRO A 426 14.53 -1.03 -1.97
CA PRO A 426 13.97 -2.10 -1.15
C PRO A 426 12.52 -1.83 -0.75
N PRO A 427 11.59 -2.79 -0.96
CA PRO A 427 10.18 -2.67 -0.59
C PRO A 427 9.95 -2.91 0.92
N PHE A 428 8.66 -2.94 1.31
CA PHE A 428 8.13 -3.27 2.64
C PHE A 428 8.38 -2.24 3.74
N ARG A 429 8.79 -1.01 3.35
CA ARG A 429 8.83 0.12 4.28
C ARG A 429 7.42 0.69 4.46
N GLU A 430 7.20 1.32 5.61
CA GLU A 430 5.96 1.98 5.95
C GLU A 430 6.20 3.47 6.21
N ALA A 431 5.19 4.28 5.93
CA ALA A 431 5.14 5.70 6.20
C ALA A 431 3.81 6.04 6.85
N GLU A 432 3.83 6.92 7.85
CA GLU A 432 2.62 7.46 8.46
C GLU A 432 2.66 8.98 8.39
N PHE A 433 1.52 9.57 8.05
CA PHE A 433 1.35 11.02 7.95
C PHE A 433 -0.10 11.41 8.20
N ASP A 434 -0.31 12.70 8.46
CA ASP A 434 -1.62 13.25 8.73
C ASP A 434 -2.17 13.90 7.44
N ILE A 435 -3.42 13.55 7.07
CA ILE A 435 -4.21 14.25 6.03
C ILE A 435 -5.22 15.14 6.74
N MET A 436 -5.06 16.46 6.60
CA MET A 436 -5.92 17.48 7.19
C MET A 436 -6.96 17.94 6.17
N PHE A 437 -8.25 17.96 6.54
CA PHE A 437 -9.33 18.25 5.60
C PHE A 437 -9.41 19.71 5.18
N TYR A 438 -9.02 20.62 6.08
CA TYR A 438 -9.17 22.07 5.88
C TYR A 438 -7.84 22.82 5.83
N GLN A 439 -6.71 22.13 5.91
CA GLN A 439 -5.38 22.73 6.02
C GLN A 439 -4.40 22.22 4.94
N GLY A 440 -4.87 22.09 3.70
CA GLY A 440 -3.99 21.74 2.58
C GLY A 440 -3.60 20.25 2.48
N GLY A 441 -4.37 19.33 3.06
CA GLY A 441 -4.19 17.89 2.89
C GLY A 441 -3.04 17.30 3.72
N VAL A 442 -1.99 16.78 3.08
CA VAL A 442 -0.84 16.18 3.79
C VAL A 442 -0.10 17.22 4.62
N SER A 443 0.03 16.96 5.93
CA SER A 443 0.67 17.87 6.90
C SER A 443 2.20 17.77 6.84
N LYS A 444 2.80 18.32 5.79
CA LYS A 444 4.26 18.30 5.59
C LYS A 444 5.02 18.95 6.74
N SER A 445 4.54 20.09 7.27
CA SER A 445 5.12 20.74 8.45
C SER A 445 5.11 19.82 9.68
N GLY A 446 4.06 18.99 9.86
CA GLY A 446 4.01 18.01 10.92
C GLY A 446 5.08 16.93 10.77
N GLU A 447 5.28 16.42 9.56
CA GLU A 447 6.33 15.43 9.27
C GLU A 447 7.74 16.02 9.49
N ILE A 448 7.98 17.28 9.11
CA ILE A 448 9.26 17.97 9.35
C ILE A 448 9.55 18.07 10.85
N VAL A 449 8.55 18.45 11.67
CA VAL A 449 8.72 18.52 13.14
C VAL A 449 9.03 17.16 13.73
N ASP A 450 8.29 16.13 13.36
CA ASP A 450 8.44 14.79 13.89
C ASP A 450 9.79 14.18 13.47
N LEU A 451 10.08 14.13 12.16
CA LEU A 451 11.34 13.59 11.63
C LEU A 451 12.56 14.40 12.07
N GLY A 452 12.47 15.74 12.02
CA GLY A 452 13.56 16.61 12.44
C GLY A 452 13.91 16.41 13.92
N THR A 453 12.91 16.12 14.77
CA THR A 453 13.12 15.81 16.17
C THR A 453 13.75 14.43 16.34
N ASP A 454 13.26 13.43 15.61
CA ASP A 454 13.75 12.05 15.69
C ASP A 454 15.22 11.91 15.29
N ILE A 455 15.66 12.65 14.28
CA ILE A 455 17.07 12.65 13.85
C ILE A 455 17.96 13.66 14.59
N GLY A 456 17.38 14.43 15.53
CA GLY A 456 18.11 15.43 16.34
C GLY A 456 18.45 16.72 15.60
N LEU A 457 17.87 16.98 14.43
CA LEU A 457 18.00 18.23 13.68
C LEU A 457 17.21 19.36 14.37
N ILE A 458 16.05 19.03 14.94
CA ILE A 458 15.26 19.90 15.80
C ILE A 458 15.47 19.46 17.25
N GLU A 459 15.97 20.37 18.08
CA GLU A 459 16.13 20.11 19.52
C GLU A 459 14.80 20.28 20.26
N LYS A 460 14.39 19.25 21.00
CA LYS A 460 13.23 19.28 21.88
C LYS A 460 13.67 19.32 23.34
N ARG A 461 13.37 20.41 24.04
CA ARG A 461 13.62 20.57 25.49
C ARG A 461 12.29 20.80 26.23
N GLY A 462 11.77 19.76 26.84
CA GLY A 462 10.44 19.81 27.44
C GLY A 462 9.37 20.03 26.36
N ALA A 463 8.61 21.12 26.43
CA ALA A 463 7.61 21.50 25.46
C ALA A 463 8.15 22.39 24.32
N PHE A 464 9.42 22.81 24.36
CA PHE A 464 9.98 23.75 23.41
C PHE A 464 10.77 23.06 22.32
N TYR A 465 10.55 23.51 21.07
CA TYR A 465 11.24 23.05 19.86
C TYR A 465 12.16 24.15 19.37
N ARG A 466 13.40 23.81 19.06
CA ARG A 466 14.44 24.75 18.59
C ARG A 466 15.18 24.20 17.38
N TYR A 467 15.54 25.10 16.47
CA TYR A 467 16.44 24.81 15.36
C TYR A 467 17.56 25.83 15.35
N LYS A 468 18.81 25.41 15.47
CA LYS A 468 19.96 26.28 15.69
C LYS A 468 19.70 27.18 16.93
N ASP A 469 19.78 28.48 16.79
CA ASP A 469 19.51 29.44 17.86
C ASP A 469 18.05 29.92 17.90
N GLU A 470 17.20 29.47 16.99
CA GLU A 470 15.83 29.95 16.83
C GLU A 470 14.81 29.05 17.58
N LEU A 471 13.87 29.72 18.26
CA LEU A 471 12.74 29.04 18.90
C LEU A 471 11.62 28.86 17.88
N LEU A 472 11.36 27.61 17.48
CA LEU A 472 10.30 27.28 16.53
C LEU A 472 8.90 27.32 17.16
N GLY A 473 8.78 26.97 18.45
CA GLY A 473 7.49 27.02 19.16
C GLY A 473 7.45 26.24 20.46
N GLN A 474 6.33 26.45 21.19
CA GLN A 474 5.99 25.65 22.37
C GLN A 474 4.88 24.67 22.00
N GLY A 475 5.19 23.37 21.98
CA GLY A 475 4.31 22.30 21.55
C GLY A 475 4.36 22.07 20.02
N ARG A 476 3.99 20.84 19.62
CA ARG A 476 4.04 20.38 18.22
C ARG A 476 3.19 21.26 17.28
N GLU A 477 1.98 21.60 17.68
CA GLU A 477 1.06 22.36 16.82
C GLU A 477 1.54 23.81 16.59
N ASN A 478 2.04 24.50 17.61
CA ASN A 478 2.61 25.84 17.41
C ASN A 478 3.86 25.81 16.53
N THR A 479 4.67 24.75 16.66
CA THR A 479 5.85 24.55 15.81
C THR A 479 5.45 24.30 14.35
N LYS A 480 4.38 23.54 14.09
CA LYS A 480 3.81 23.36 12.74
C LYS A 480 3.37 24.70 12.14
N THR A 481 2.63 25.50 12.92
CA THR A 481 2.17 26.83 12.48
C THR A 481 3.36 27.73 12.15
N PHE A 482 4.37 27.75 13.00
CA PHE A 482 5.61 28.52 12.75
C PHE A 482 6.27 28.11 11.41
N LEU A 483 6.39 26.80 11.13
CA LEU A 483 6.97 26.30 9.87
C LEU A 483 6.11 26.64 8.65
N MET A 484 4.79 26.71 8.80
CA MET A 484 3.89 27.17 7.73
C MET A 484 4.05 28.67 7.43
N GLU A 485 4.32 29.47 8.45
CA GLU A 485 4.56 30.92 8.34
C GLU A 485 5.99 31.25 7.87
N ASN A 486 6.95 30.30 8.07
CA ASN A 486 8.36 30.47 7.73
C ASN A 486 8.83 29.37 6.74
N PRO A 487 8.43 29.46 5.45
CA PRO A 487 8.69 28.41 4.47
C PRO A 487 10.19 28.22 4.17
N GLU A 488 11.02 29.22 4.36
CA GLU A 488 12.48 29.12 4.17
C GLU A 488 13.11 28.18 5.20
N ILE A 489 12.71 28.29 6.47
CA ILE A 489 13.17 27.41 7.55
C ILE A 489 12.64 25.99 7.34
N ALA A 490 11.36 25.87 6.92
CA ALA A 490 10.77 24.59 6.60
C ALA A 490 11.52 23.87 5.45
N ALA A 491 11.89 24.60 4.40
CA ALA A 491 12.66 24.08 3.27
C ALA A 491 14.08 23.64 3.68
N GLU A 492 14.75 24.44 4.52
CA GLU A 492 16.08 24.10 5.04
C GLU A 492 16.04 22.82 5.90
N LEU A 493 15.04 22.71 6.77
CA LEU A 493 14.83 21.51 7.60
C LEU A 493 14.50 20.30 6.75
N GLU A 494 13.61 20.44 5.75
CA GLU A 494 13.29 19.36 4.80
C GLU A 494 14.54 18.87 4.08
N ASP A 495 15.37 19.79 3.58
CA ASP A 495 16.60 19.42 2.87
C ASP A 495 17.58 18.71 3.79
N GLY A 496 17.75 19.17 5.02
CA GLY A 496 18.56 18.50 6.03
C GLY A 496 18.06 17.08 6.36
N ILE A 497 16.74 16.89 6.45
CA ILE A 497 16.13 15.55 6.64
C ILE A 497 16.39 14.69 5.41
N ARG A 498 16.16 15.20 4.19
CA ARG A 498 16.42 14.47 2.95
C ARG A 498 17.88 14.03 2.84
N GLN A 499 18.83 14.91 3.15
CA GLN A 499 20.26 14.57 3.17
C GLN A 499 20.59 13.47 4.17
N HIS A 500 20.00 13.54 5.38
CA HIS A 500 20.20 12.49 6.39
C HIS A 500 19.79 11.10 5.89
N PHE A 501 18.70 11.02 5.14
CA PHE A 501 18.20 9.75 4.55
C PHE A 501 18.77 9.43 3.16
N GLY A 502 19.73 10.23 2.66
CA GLY A 502 20.36 10.02 1.35
C GLY A 502 19.43 10.26 0.17
N LEU A 503 18.40 11.09 0.34
CA LEU A 503 17.46 11.46 -0.71
C LEU A 503 17.95 12.68 -1.49
N PRO A 504 17.50 12.87 -2.75
CA PRO A 504 17.81 14.08 -3.52
C PRO A 504 17.37 15.35 -2.80
N SER A 505 18.24 16.38 -2.81
CA SER A 505 17.90 17.72 -2.36
C SER A 505 16.82 18.34 -3.26
N LEU A 506 15.94 19.12 -2.67
CA LEU A 506 14.95 19.95 -3.39
C LEU A 506 15.37 21.43 -3.49
N ALA A 507 16.55 21.78 -3.01
CA ALA A 507 17.07 23.16 -3.06
C ALA A 507 17.14 23.68 -4.51
N GLY A 508 16.59 24.88 -4.73
CA GLY A 508 16.57 25.53 -6.05
C GLY A 508 15.29 25.36 -6.86
N VAL A 509 14.28 24.63 -6.33
CA VAL A 509 12.94 24.61 -6.93
C VAL A 509 12.20 25.89 -6.54
N PRO A 510 11.60 26.66 -7.49
CA PRO A 510 10.83 27.86 -7.16
C PRO A 510 9.72 27.54 -6.16
N GLY A 511 9.58 28.39 -5.15
CA GLY A 511 8.83 28.14 -3.94
C GLY A 511 7.35 27.84 -4.11
N GLU A 512 6.79 27.29 -3.05
CA GLU A 512 5.39 26.93 -2.85
C GLU A 512 4.43 28.05 -3.24
N VAL A 513 3.44 27.72 -4.04
CA VAL A 513 2.24 28.53 -4.24
C VAL A 513 1.54 28.62 -2.88
N LYS A 514 1.47 29.83 -2.28
CA LYS A 514 0.67 30.05 -1.07
C LYS A 514 -0.77 29.63 -1.40
N PRO A 515 -1.42 28.83 -0.55
CA PRO A 515 -2.84 28.59 -0.70
C PRO A 515 -3.53 29.97 -0.67
N THR A 516 -4.26 30.31 -1.72
CA THR A 516 -5.13 31.49 -1.76
C THR A 516 -6.19 31.25 -0.70
N GLY A 517 -6.02 31.90 0.45
CA GLY A 517 -7.04 31.91 1.49
C GLY A 517 -8.33 32.43 0.89
N LEU A 518 -9.44 31.73 1.12
CA LEU A 518 -10.77 32.25 0.96
C LEU A 518 -10.85 33.51 1.83
N SER A 519 -10.74 34.70 1.20
CA SER A 519 -11.15 35.94 1.84
C SER A 519 -12.63 35.78 2.15
N SER A 520 -12.99 35.84 3.41
CA SER A 520 -14.36 36.10 3.83
C SER A 520 -14.73 37.47 3.31
N SER A 521 -15.34 37.53 2.13
CA SER A 521 -16.08 38.72 1.70
C SER A 521 -17.33 38.75 2.56
N GLY A 522 -17.28 39.52 3.64
CA GLY A 522 -18.47 40.01 4.28
C GLY A 522 -19.17 40.93 3.27
N ASP A 523 -20.29 40.51 2.77
CA ASP A 523 -21.25 41.38 2.09
C ASP A 523 -21.92 42.20 3.18
N ASP A 524 -21.39 43.39 3.45
CA ASP A 524 -22.13 44.49 4.04
C ASP A 524 -22.82 45.22 2.89
N ASP A 525 -23.97 44.74 2.46
CA ASP A 525 -24.95 45.51 1.67
C ASP A 525 -25.77 46.34 2.65
N ASP A 526 -25.31 47.58 2.90
CA ASP A 526 -26.12 48.66 3.43
C ASP A 526 -27.06 49.14 2.32
N ASP A 527 -28.31 48.67 2.37
CA ASP A 527 -29.46 49.21 1.60
C ASP A 527 -29.81 50.60 2.13
N ASP A 528 -29.20 51.62 1.49
CA ASP A 528 -29.65 53.03 1.61
C ASP A 528 -30.89 53.22 0.72
N LEU A 529 -32.10 53.07 1.34
CA LEU A 529 -33.36 53.44 0.75
C LEU A 529 -33.52 54.96 0.87
N GLY A 530 -32.99 55.66 -0.14
CA GLY A 530 -33.34 57.04 -0.38
C GLY A 530 -34.83 57.23 -0.71
N ALA A 531 -35.55 57.88 0.17
CA ALA A 531 -36.85 58.43 -0.11
C ALA A 531 -36.71 59.64 -1.05
N ASP A 532 -37.37 59.61 -2.19
CA ASP A 532 -37.73 60.82 -2.95
C ASP A 532 -39.24 60.85 -3.12
N ASP A 533 -39.79 61.96 -2.61
CA ASP A 533 -41.11 62.51 -2.90
C ASP A 533 -41.20 62.93 -4.38
N ASP A 534 -42.23 62.49 -5.11
CA ASP A 534 -43.23 63.30 -5.86
C ASP A 534 -44.15 62.36 -6.66
#